data_6c6c07a380fa194284ac03edb1abe409
#
_entry.id   6c6c07a380fa194284ac03edb1abe409
#
_cell.length_a   1.000
_cell.length_b   1.000
_cell.length_c   1.000
_cell.angle_alpha   90.00
_cell.angle_beta   90.00
_cell.angle_gamma   90.00
#
_symmetry.space_group_name_H-M   'P 1'
#
loop_
_entity.id
_entity.type
_entity.pdbx_description
1 polymer ?
#
loop_
_entity_poly.entity_id
_entity_poly.type
_entity_poly.pdbx_seq_one_letter_code
_entity_poly.pdbx_strand_id
1 'polypeptide(L)' 'MTKEKQVTLKLDARAAAAVRQVLFDAQKGYTYDEVSVPPRVTDIREVIQQLDDSIGAVLSV' A
#
# COMPACT_ATOMS: atom_id res chain seq x y z
N MET A 1 0.74 -20.05 -13.21
CA MET A 1 1.29 -18.88 -12.66
C MET A 1 2.16 -19.15 -11.45
N THR A 2 3.26 -18.54 -11.46
CA THR A 2 4.21 -18.76 -10.40
C THR A 2 3.76 -18.06 -9.13
N LYS A 3 3.82 -18.78 -8.05
CA LYS A 3 3.49 -18.20 -6.77
C LYS A 3 4.67 -17.35 -6.29
N GLU A 4 4.39 -16.11 -6.05
CA GLU A 4 5.41 -15.22 -5.56
C GLU A 4 5.71 -15.49 -4.11
N LYS A 5 6.97 -15.36 -3.77
CA LYS A 5 7.34 -15.39 -2.37
C LYS A 5 6.88 -14.09 -1.73
N GLN A 6 6.30 -14.22 -0.57
CA GLN A 6 5.78 -13.08 0.13
C GLN A 6 6.82 -12.52 1.07
N VAL A 7 6.81 -11.21 1.22
CA VAL A 7 7.67 -10.51 2.15
C VAL A 7 6.81 -10.05 3.31
N THR A 8 7.25 -10.36 4.51
CA THR A 8 6.53 -9.97 5.70
C THR A 8 7.29 -8.86 6.42
N LEU A 9 6.58 -7.78 6.71
CA LEU A 9 7.15 -6.66 7.46
C LEU A 9 6.41 -6.53 8.77
N LYS A 10 7.16 -6.21 9.81
CA LYS A 10 6.58 -5.95 11.11
C LYS A 10 6.77 -4.49 11.44
N LEU A 11 5.68 -3.74 11.39
CA LEU A 11 5.68 -2.32 11.64
C LEU A 11 4.66 -2.02 12.73
N ASP A 12 5.01 -1.09 13.61
CA ASP A 12 3.99 -0.61 14.51
C ASP A 12 3.04 0.31 13.73
N ALA A 13 1.93 0.68 14.35
CA ALA A 13 0.90 1.45 13.66
C ALA A 13 1.45 2.78 13.16
N ARG A 14 2.33 3.39 13.92
CA ARG A 14 2.89 4.68 13.54
C ARG A 14 3.76 4.56 12.31
N ALA A 15 4.64 3.57 12.29
CA ALA A 15 5.50 3.35 11.14
C ALA A 15 4.69 2.96 9.92
N ALA A 16 3.68 2.13 10.11
CA ALA A 16 2.83 1.73 9.00
C ALA A 16 2.10 2.92 8.40
N ALA A 17 1.62 3.83 9.24
CA ALA A 17 0.94 5.03 8.76
C ALA A 17 1.89 5.92 7.96
N ALA A 18 3.13 6.04 8.42
CA ALA A 18 4.12 6.84 7.71
C ALA A 18 4.42 6.26 6.33
N VAL A 19 4.58 4.95 6.26
CA VAL A 19 4.84 4.29 4.98
C VAL A 19 3.63 4.45 4.05
N ARG A 20 2.45 4.28 4.59
CA ARG A 20 1.23 4.44 3.79
C ARG A 20 1.15 5.83 3.20
N GLN A 21 1.51 6.85 3.98
CA GLN A 21 1.45 8.22 3.51
C GLN A 21 2.42 8.44 2.34
N VAL A 22 3.63 7.92 2.45
CA VAL A 22 4.61 8.04 1.39
C VAL A 22 4.12 7.35 0.12
N LEU A 23 3.55 6.16 0.27
CA LEU A 23 3.04 5.42 -0.87
C LEU A 23 1.87 6.14 -1.51
N PHE A 24 0.98 6.70 -0.69
CA PHE A 24 -0.15 7.43 -1.21
C PHE A 24 0.32 8.63 -2.02
N ASP A 25 1.28 9.38 -1.50
CA ASP A 25 1.82 10.54 -2.21
C ASP A 25 2.45 10.13 -3.52
N ALA A 26 3.11 8.99 -3.54
CA ALA A 26 3.78 8.53 -4.76
C ALA A 26 2.79 8.21 -5.88
N GLN A 27 1.60 7.73 -5.53
CA GLN A 27 0.64 7.31 -6.55
C GLN A 27 -0.42 8.35 -6.87
N LYS A 28 -0.55 9.39 -6.07
CA LYS A 28 -1.69 10.30 -6.26
C LYS A 28 -1.64 11.05 -7.57
N GLY A 29 -0.45 11.21 -8.14
CA GLY A 29 -0.32 11.87 -9.44
C GLY A 29 -0.97 11.10 -10.57
N TYR A 30 -1.29 9.83 -10.35
CA TYR A 30 -1.91 8.99 -11.37
C TYR A 30 -3.41 8.79 -11.12
N THR A 31 -3.97 9.54 -10.23
CA THR A 31 -5.35 9.31 -9.80
C THR A 31 -6.34 9.39 -10.94
N TYR A 32 -6.13 10.31 -11.85
CA TYR A 32 -7.11 10.57 -12.90
C TYR A 32 -6.68 10.07 -14.26
N ASP A 33 -5.52 9.46 -14.37
CA ASP A 33 -5.01 9.00 -15.64
C ASP A 33 -4.97 7.49 -15.63
N GLU A 34 -6.12 6.89 -15.89
CA GLU A 34 -6.23 5.45 -15.83
C GLU A 34 -5.60 4.75 -17.00
N VAL A 35 -5.45 5.47 -18.09
CA VAL A 35 -4.92 4.86 -19.31
C VAL A 35 -3.43 4.58 -19.19
N SER A 36 -2.73 5.47 -18.52
CA SER A 36 -1.28 5.43 -18.49
C SER A 36 -0.71 4.98 -17.16
N VAL A 37 -1.52 4.39 -16.30
CA VAL A 37 -1.04 3.99 -14.98
C VAL A 37 -0.01 2.88 -15.10
N PRO A 38 1.23 3.09 -14.61
CA PRO A 38 2.23 2.04 -14.64
C PRO A 38 1.87 0.89 -13.70
N PRO A 39 2.35 -0.32 -14.01
CA PRO A 39 2.06 -1.47 -13.14
C PRO A 39 2.47 -1.26 -11.68
N ARG A 40 3.55 -0.53 -11.45
CA ARG A 40 3.99 -0.33 -10.07
C ARG A 40 2.99 0.49 -9.26
N VAL A 41 2.18 1.31 -9.93
CA VAL A 41 1.16 2.08 -9.23
C VAL A 41 0.07 1.15 -8.70
N THR A 42 -0.28 0.13 -9.48
CA THR A 42 -1.21 -0.88 -9.00
C THR A 42 -0.64 -1.59 -7.78
N ASP A 43 0.63 -1.93 -7.83
CA ASP A 43 1.28 -2.59 -6.70
C ASP A 43 1.27 -1.68 -5.47
N ILE A 44 1.56 -0.40 -5.66
CA ILE A 44 1.54 0.56 -4.55
C ILE A 44 0.15 0.62 -3.94
N ARG A 45 -0.88 0.66 -4.76
CA ARG A 45 -2.25 0.73 -4.27
C ARG A 45 -2.63 -0.52 -3.49
N GLU A 46 -2.16 -1.67 -3.93
CA GLU A 46 -2.40 -2.91 -3.20
C GLU A 46 -1.73 -2.89 -1.83
N VAL A 47 -0.51 -2.37 -1.77
CA VAL A 47 0.19 -2.27 -0.50
C VAL A 47 -0.52 -1.30 0.42
N ILE A 48 -1.00 -0.17 -0.12
CA ILE A 48 -1.77 0.78 0.68
C ILE A 48 -3.00 0.09 1.27
N GLN A 49 -3.69 -0.72 0.48
CA GLN A 49 -4.85 -1.44 0.96
C GLN A 49 -4.49 -2.38 2.09
N GLN A 50 -3.39 -3.11 1.94
CA GLN A 50 -2.95 -4.02 2.98
C GLN A 50 -2.57 -3.27 4.26
N LEU A 51 -1.92 -2.12 4.11
CA LEU A 51 -1.57 -1.31 5.27
C LEU A 51 -2.81 -0.78 5.97
N ASP A 52 -3.79 -0.30 5.19
CA ASP A 52 -5.03 0.20 5.78
C ASP A 52 -5.76 -0.91 6.54
N ASP A 53 -5.80 -2.09 5.97
CA ASP A 53 -6.45 -3.22 6.63
C ASP A 53 -5.75 -3.57 7.94
N SER A 54 -4.41 -3.58 7.90
CA SER A 54 -3.63 -3.92 9.07
C SER A 54 -3.72 -2.86 10.14
N ILE A 55 -3.66 -1.59 9.75
CA ILE A 55 -3.79 -0.49 10.70
C ILE A 55 -5.17 -0.52 11.33
N GLY A 56 -6.19 -0.74 10.51
CA GLY A 56 -7.55 -0.82 11.01
C GLY A 56 -7.72 -1.95 12.01
N ALA A 57 -7.11 -3.09 11.75
CA ALA A 57 -7.21 -4.22 12.67
C ALA A 57 -6.57 -3.89 14.01
N VAL A 58 -5.42 -3.20 13.98
CA VAL A 58 -4.73 -2.82 15.22
C VAL A 58 -5.56 -1.80 16.00
N LEU A 59 -6.11 -0.82 15.30
CA LEU A 59 -6.84 0.25 15.97
C LEU A 59 -8.23 -0.17 16.43
N SER A 60 -8.73 -1.27 15.90
CA SER A 60 -10.07 -1.76 16.26
C SER A 60 -10.09 -2.53 17.57
N VAL A 61 -8.94 -2.86 18.07
CA VAL A 61 -8.86 -3.69 19.30
C VAL A 61 -9.26 -2.92 20.53
#